data_d87b1e17e54b763ce5a0ffa8d5b00d62
#
_entry.id   d87b1e17e54b763ce5a0ffa8d5b00d62
#
_cell.length_a   1.000
_cell.length_b   1.000
_cell.length_c   1.000
_cell.angle_alpha   90.00
_cell.angle_beta   90.00
_cell.angle_gamma   90.00
#
_symmetry.space_group_name_H-M   'P 1'
#
loop_
_entity.id
_entity.type
_entity.pdbx_description
1 polymer ?
#
loop_
_entity_poly.entity_id
_entity_poly.type
_entity_poly.pdbx_seq_one_letter_code
_entity_poly.pdbx_strand_id
1 'polypeptide(L)'
;VVVSDGFSLVKTDAEGVFSLETTDRSRFITLYTPTGYRHTTPFYVDIREGVPSSVSFGLVGADDYTGQFIQMSDIEERTYLDWMDDFKSYMEIKKVDFVAMTGDICYAPGLQLTGSEFNTDDVGVRMVYTLGNHDLIKGYKDSQGRDYGEKPYEDQFGPVWYSFNIKGVHYMVTPMLIGDATPSYTPDDVYNWMRKDLESIPEGTPVVIFNHGVLGNTEHLVLKTDTQTLDLSEYHIIGYIYGHNHVNYHYVNKNGVQMICTIAPNKGGNDHSPSSWRLFTADGEKLTNELHYYPIPKQMAATGRVVGG
;
A
#
# COMPACT_ATOMS: atom_id res chain seq x y z
N VAL A 1 11.48 6.55 17.34
CA VAL A 1 10.54 6.47 16.20
C VAL A 1 11.27 6.94 14.96
N VAL A 2 10.93 6.39 13.78
CA VAL A 2 11.51 6.81 12.50
C VAL A 2 10.62 7.87 11.86
N VAL A 3 11.27 8.92 11.32
CA VAL A 3 10.63 9.96 10.53
C VAL A 3 11.38 10.10 9.20
N SER A 4 10.67 10.29 8.12
CA SER A 4 11.24 10.33 6.76
C SER A 4 10.62 11.46 5.93
N ASP A 5 11.40 12.03 5.01
CA ASP A 5 10.89 12.88 3.93
C ASP A 5 10.75 12.14 2.59
N GLY A 6 10.90 10.80 2.62
CA GLY A 6 10.92 9.94 1.45
C GLY A 6 12.32 9.69 0.88
N PHE A 7 13.32 10.51 1.20
CA PHE A 7 14.71 10.38 0.74
C PHE A 7 15.70 10.18 1.90
N SER A 8 15.40 10.76 3.03
CA SER A 8 16.18 10.66 4.27
C SER A 8 15.34 10.05 5.38
N LEU A 9 15.97 9.31 6.27
CA LEU A 9 15.36 8.73 7.47
C LEU A 9 16.15 9.20 8.68
N VAL A 10 15.44 9.66 9.71
CA VAL A 10 16.01 10.01 11.00
C VAL A 10 15.27 9.30 12.13
N LYS A 11 15.94 9.07 13.26
CA LYS A 11 15.30 8.55 14.47
C LYS A 11 15.11 9.69 15.47
N THR A 12 13.98 9.68 16.16
CA THR A 12 13.78 10.58 17.29
C THR A 12 14.75 10.24 18.41
N ASP A 13 15.12 11.25 19.21
CA ASP A 13 15.79 11.04 20.48
C ASP A 13 14.85 10.48 21.57
N ALA A 14 15.33 10.42 22.82
CA ALA A 14 14.57 9.88 23.95
C ALA A 14 13.36 10.76 24.33
N GLU A 15 13.43 12.03 24.02
CA GLU A 15 12.38 13.03 24.25
C GLU A 15 11.36 13.09 23.11
N GLY A 16 11.58 12.30 22.04
CA GLY A 16 10.72 12.24 20.84
C GLY A 16 11.01 13.37 19.85
N VAL A 17 12.13 14.09 20.00
CA VAL A 17 12.53 15.18 19.10
C VAL A 17 13.31 14.62 17.91
N PHE A 18 13.12 15.20 16.73
CA PHE A 18 13.88 14.90 15.53
C PHE A 18 14.27 16.17 14.77
N SER A 19 15.30 16.06 13.95
CA SER A 19 15.68 17.07 12.98
C SER A 19 15.88 16.39 11.63
N LEU A 20 15.22 16.87 10.61
CA LEU A 20 15.22 16.30 9.26
C LEU A 20 15.46 17.41 8.25
N GLU A 21 16.51 17.28 7.45
CA GLU A 21 16.77 18.18 6.33
C GLU A 21 15.98 17.69 5.12
N THR A 22 15.15 18.55 4.55
CA THR A 22 14.36 18.30 3.36
C THR A 22 15.04 18.85 2.10
N THR A 23 14.67 18.31 0.94
CA THR A 23 15.14 18.75 -0.36
C THR A 23 14.00 19.35 -1.17
N ASP A 24 14.28 19.89 -2.35
CA ASP A 24 13.28 20.36 -3.32
C ASP A 24 12.41 19.22 -3.91
N ARG A 25 12.77 17.97 -3.62
CA ARG A 25 12.03 16.77 -4.02
C ARG A 25 11.17 16.20 -2.90
N SER A 26 11.40 16.64 -1.64
CA SER A 26 10.62 16.19 -0.48
C SER A 26 9.22 16.80 -0.54
N ARG A 27 8.18 15.97 -0.39
CA ARG A 27 6.79 16.39 -0.50
C ARG A 27 5.99 16.13 0.76
N PHE A 28 6.41 15.17 1.52
CA PHE A 28 5.77 14.77 2.77
C PHE A 28 6.82 14.51 3.84
N ILE A 29 6.48 14.80 5.08
CA ILE A 29 7.20 14.29 6.23
C ILE A 29 6.32 13.20 6.84
N THR A 30 6.82 11.97 6.89
CA THR A 30 6.09 10.78 7.32
C THR A 30 6.62 10.26 8.65
N LEU A 31 5.72 9.86 9.53
CA LEU A 31 6.06 9.11 10.73
C LEU A 31 5.81 7.62 10.49
N TYR A 32 6.81 6.79 10.76
CA TYR A 32 6.64 5.33 10.73
C TYR A 32 6.12 4.85 12.08
N THR A 33 4.86 4.38 12.06
CA THR A 33 4.20 3.92 13.31
C THR A 33 5.01 2.81 13.94
N PRO A 34 5.50 2.97 15.18
CA PRO A 34 6.18 1.89 15.88
C PRO A 34 5.20 0.82 16.36
N THR A 35 5.69 -0.40 16.55
CA THR A 35 4.90 -1.49 17.15
C THR A 35 4.31 -1.07 18.49
N GLY A 36 3.05 -1.42 18.73
CA GLY A 36 2.34 -1.10 19.97
C GLY A 36 1.79 0.33 20.06
N TYR A 37 1.77 1.06 18.94
CA TYR A 37 1.22 2.42 18.89
C TYR A 37 0.29 2.59 17.69
N ARG A 38 -0.63 3.54 17.82
CA ARG A 38 -1.42 4.07 16.71
C ARG A 38 -1.35 5.59 16.66
N HIS A 39 -1.64 6.13 15.48
CA HIS A 39 -1.68 7.58 15.30
C HIS A 39 -2.90 8.20 15.97
N THR A 40 -2.71 9.39 16.52
CA THR A 40 -3.80 10.31 16.93
C THR A 40 -3.84 11.54 16.01
N THR A 41 -2.85 11.68 15.12
CA THR A 41 -2.79 12.65 14.02
C THR A 41 -2.58 11.90 12.71
N PRO A 42 -2.73 12.52 11.54
CA PRO A 42 -2.26 11.91 10.29
C PRO A 42 -0.80 11.45 10.39
N PHE A 43 -0.46 10.35 9.72
CA PHE A 43 0.90 9.78 9.75
C PHE A 43 1.90 10.54 8.87
N TYR A 44 1.42 11.54 8.13
CA TYR A 44 2.25 12.42 7.31
C TYR A 44 1.81 13.89 7.42
N VAL A 45 2.73 14.78 7.08
CA VAL A 45 2.49 16.20 6.86
C VAL A 45 2.86 16.52 5.43
N ASP A 46 1.95 17.14 4.70
CA ASP A 46 2.19 17.64 3.34
C ASP A 46 3.03 18.92 3.41
N ILE A 47 4.16 18.93 2.72
CA ILE A 47 5.08 20.08 2.66
C ILE A 47 5.24 20.64 1.24
N ARG A 48 4.40 20.24 0.31
CA ARG A 48 4.46 20.69 -1.10
C ARG A 48 4.25 22.19 -1.27
N GLU A 49 3.47 22.80 -0.39
CA GLU A 49 3.21 24.25 -0.37
C GLU A 49 4.19 25.01 0.55
N GLY A 50 5.13 24.32 1.16
CA GLY A 50 6.15 24.89 2.03
C GLY A 50 6.43 24.06 3.27
N VAL A 51 7.66 24.11 3.72
CA VAL A 51 8.10 23.38 4.92
C VAL A 51 7.73 24.20 6.17
N PRO A 52 6.89 23.67 7.09
CA PRO A 52 6.57 24.35 8.32
C PRO A 52 7.80 24.45 9.25
N SER A 53 7.82 25.43 10.14
CA SER A 53 8.91 25.63 11.09
C SER A 53 9.04 24.50 12.12
N SER A 54 7.95 23.75 12.34
CA SER A 54 7.93 22.55 13.19
C SER A 54 6.84 21.61 12.75
N VAL A 55 7.05 20.32 12.96
CA VAL A 55 6.10 19.23 12.70
C VAL A 55 5.96 18.41 13.98
N SER A 56 4.71 18.04 14.31
CA SER A 56 4.42 17.17 15.46
C SER A 56 3.50 16.03 15.03
N PHE A 57 3.77 14.84 15.54
CA PHE A 57 2.96 13.65 15.34
C PHE A 57 2.47 13.12 16.68
N GLY A 58 1.18 12.79 16.77
CA GLY A 58 0.58 12.19 17.93
C GLY A 58 0.55 10.67 17.84
N LEU A 59 0.99 10.01 18.92
CA LEU A 59 0.91 8.56 19.07
C LEU A 59 0.25 8.21 20.40
N VAL A 60 -0.51 7.12 20.42
CA VAL A 60 -1.07 6.53 21.65
C VAL A 60 -0.76 5.03 21.66
N GLY A 61 -0.52 4.48 22.83
CA GLY A 61 -0.32 3.04 22.99
C GLY A 61 -1.53 2.25 22.48
N ALA A 62 -1.27 1.14 21.79
CA ALA A 62 -2.28 0.25 21.23
C ALA A 62 -1.81 -1.20 21.36
N ASP A 63 -2.50 -1.96 22.19
CA ASP A 63 -2.25 -3.38 22.46
C ASP A 63 -3.35 -4.31 21.90
N ASP A 64 -4.36 -3.71 21.27
CA ASP A 64 -5.55 -4.37 20.73
C ASP A 64 -5.44 -4.78 19.26
N TYR A 65 -4.29 -4.65 18.64
CA TYR A 65 -4.04 -5.12 17.29
C TYR A 65 -4.21 -6.64 17.17
N THR A 66 -4.92 -7.07 16.13
CA THR A 66 -5.23 -8.49 15.86
C THR A 66 -4.15 -9.19 15.05
N GLY A 67 -3.36 -8.45 14.29
CA GLY A 67 -2.48 -8.95 13.24
C GLY A 67 -3.23 -9.29 11.94
N GLN A 68 -4.54 -9.01 11.89
CA GLN A 68 -5.34 -9.26 10.70
C GLN A 68 -5.46 -8.01 9.82
N PHE A 69 -5.43 -8.22 8.51
CA PHE A 69 -5.70 -7.17 7.52
C PHE A 69 -6.37 -7.77 6.28
N ILE A 70 -7.05 -6.92 5.54
CA ILE A 70 -7.64 -7.29 4.25
C ILE A 70 -6.81 -6.65 3.13
N GLN A 71 -6.68 -7.38 2.02
CA GLN A 71 -6.13 -6.84 0.78
C GLN A 71 -7.16 -6.95 -0.33
N MET A 72 -7.30 -5.86 -1.07
CA MET A 72 -8.01 -5.75 -2.33
C MET A 72 -7.17 -4.98 -3.34
N SER A 73 -7.47 -5.11 -4.63
CA SER A 73 -6.70 -4.49 -5.70
C SER A 73 -7.57 -4.22 -6.93
N ASP A 74 -7.07 -3.41 -7.88
CA ASP A 74 -7.62 -3.27 -9.22
C ASP A 74 -9.12 -2.91 -9.23
N ILE A 75 -9.54 -2.03 -8.33
CA ILE A 75 -10.93 -1.61 -8.19
C ILE A 75 -11.41 -0.91 -9.45
N GLU A 76 -10.62 0.04 -9.96
CA GLU A 76 -10.84 0.80 -11.21
C GLU A 76 -12.26 1.38 -11.35
N GLU A 77 -12.87 1.77 -10.23
CA GLU A 77 -14.21 2.36 -10.22
C GLU A 77 -14.15 3.88 -10.31
N ARG A 78 -15.13 4.45 -11.02
CA ARG A 78 -15.28 5.88 -11.19
C ARG A 78 -16.57 6.41 -10.57
N THR A 79 -17.41 5.51 -10.11
CA THR A 79 -18.70 5.80 -9.48
C THR A 79 -18.88 4.88 -8.28
N TYR A 80 -19.59 5.38 -7.27
CA TYR A 80 -19.93 4.59 -6.10
C TYR A 80 -20.83 3.41 -6.48
N LEU A 81 -20.55 2.23 -5.96
CA LEU A 81 -21.28 0.99 -6.24
C LEU A 81 -21.67 0.27 -4.94
N ASP A 82 -22.75 -0.51 -4.99
CA ASP A 82 -23.34 -1.22 -3.85
C ASP A 82 -22.34 -2.13 -3.11
N TRP A 83 -21.33 -2.67 -3.80
CA TRP A 83 -20.31 -3.49 -3.15
C TRP A 83 -19.50 -2.72 -2.09
N MET A 84 -19.38 -1.41 -2.23
CA MET A 84 -18.69 -0.55 -1.26
C MET A 84 -19.48 -0.48 0.05
N ASP A 85 -20.82 -0.38 -0.02
CA ASP A 85 -21.69 -0.44 1.16
C ASP A 85 -21.67 -1.82 1.82
N ASP A 86 -21.69 -2.88 1.01
CA ASP A 86 -21.58 -4.25 1.49
C ASP A 86 -20.24 -4.48 2.20
N PHE A 87 -19.15 -3.93 1.65
CA PHE A 87 -17.84 -4.01 2.29
C PHE A 87 -17.77 -3.21 3.59
N LYS A 88 -18.31 -2.00 3.63
CA LYS A 88 -18.42 -1.20 4.87
C LYS A 88 -19.20 -1.97 5.95
N SER A 89 -20.34 -2.54 5.58
CA SER A 89 -21.15 -3.37 6.49
C SER A 89 -20.39 -4.61 6.98
N TYR A 90 -19.58 -5.22 6.10
CA TYR A 90 -18.70 -6.32 6.50
C TYR A 90 -17.64 -5.86 7.50
N MET A 91 -17.08 -4.67 7.33
CA MET A 91 -16.08 -4.11 8.23
C MET A 91 -16.61 -3.73 9.61
N GLU A 92 -17.90 -3.42 9.74
CA GLU A 92 -18.56 -3.21 11.07
C GLU A 92 -18.49 -4.46 11.94
N ILE A 93 -18.51 -5.63 11.32
CA ILE A 93 -18.49 -6.93 12.00
C ILE A 93 -17.08 -7.49 12.11
N LYS A 94 -16.30 -7.36 11.03
CA LYS A 94 -14.96 -7.92 10.95
C LYS A 94 -13.92 -6.94 11.48
N LYS A 95 -13.30 -7.29 12.59
CA LYS A 95 -12.21 -6.50 13.16
C LYS A 95 -10.91 -6.88 12.49
N VAL A 96 -10.34 -5.93 11.76
CA VAL A 96 -8.98 -6.00 11.21
C VAL A 96 -8.22 -4.72 11.57
N ASP A 97 -6.90 -4.76 11.46
CA ASP A 97 -6.05 -3.64 11.83
C ASP A 97 -5.98 -2.59 10.72
N PHE A 98 -6.09 -3.03 9.46
CA PHE A 98 -6.14 -2.16 8.29
C PHE A 98 -6.67 -2.91 7.05
N VAL A 99 -6.98 -2.14 6.01
CA VAL A 99 -7.28 -2.62 4.66
C VAL A 99 -6.21 -2.10 3.71
N ALA A 100 -5.51 -2.98 3.01
CA ALA A 100 -4.53 -2.64 1.98
C ALA A 100 -5.20 -2.66 0.59
N MET A 101 -5.20 -1.52 -0.07
CA MET A 101 -5.64 -1.35 -1.45
C MET A 101 -4.39 -1.26 -2.32
N THR A 102 -4.07 -2.37 -3.01
CA THR A 102 -2.80 -2.53 -3.70
C THR A 102 -2.81 -2.03 -5.14
N GLY A 103 -3.30 -0.81 -5.34
CA GLY A 103 -3.17 -0.05 -6.58
C GLY A 103 -4.28 -0.29 -7.60
N ASP A 104 -4.17 0.45 -8.71
CA ASP A 104 -5.16 0.58 -9.77
C ASP A 104 -6.54 0.92 -9.20
N ILE A 105 -6.56 2.00 -8.44
CA ILE A 105 -7.78 2.65 -7.94
C ILE A 105 -8.48 3.33 -9.11
N CYS A 106 -7.68 3.84 -10.05
CA CYS A 106 -7.91 4.34 -11.40
C CYS A 106 -9.07 5.29 -11.58
N TYR A 107 -8.83 6.07 -12.48
CA TYR A 107 -7.99 7.14 -12.91
C TYR A 107 -8.19 8.34 -11.99
N ALA A 108 -7.95 9.59 -12.40
CA ALA A 108 -8.23 10.73 -11.52
C ALA A 108 -9.66 10.72 -10.89
N PRO A 109 -10.76 10.35 -11.62
CA PRO A 109 -12.08 10.24 -11.00
C PRO A 109 -12.20 9.13 -9.95
N GLY A 110 -11.53 7.99 -10.15
CA GLY A 110 -11.53 6.88 -9.18
C GLY A 110 -10.72 7.21 -7.93
N LEU A 111 -9.56 7.87 -8.09
CA LEU A 111 -8.79 8.38 -6.97
C LEU A 111 -9.61 9.36 -6.11
N GLN A 112 -10.33 10.31 -6.77
CA GLN A 112 -11.19 11.26 -6.08
C GLN A 112 -12.36 10.57 -5.37
N LEU A 113 -13.04 9.62 -6.03
CA LEU A 113 -14.14 8.84 -5.44
C LEU A 113 -13.67 8.12 -4.18
N THR A 114 -12.57 7.38 -4.28
CA THR A 114 -12.02 6.61 -3.16
C THR A 114 -11.57 7.53 -2.02
N GLY A 115 -10.92 8.64 -2.34
CA GLY A 115 -10.50 9.63 -1.34
C GLY A 115 -11.66 10.33 -0.62
N SER A 116 -12.83 10.47 -1.27
CA SER A 116 -13.99 11.18 -0.71
C SER A 116 -15.07 10.27 -0.12
N GLU A 117 -15.19 9.02 -0.57
CA GLU A 117 -16.35 8.18 -0.23
C GLU A 117 -15.99 6.74 0.19
N PHE A 118 -14.70 6.37 0.10
CA PHE A 118 -14.23 5.03 0.48
C PHE A 118 -12.86 5.08 1.16
N ASN A 119 -12.72 5.99 2.11
CA ASN A 119 -11.50 6.24 2.88
C ASN A 119 -11.57 5.63 4.28
N THR A 120 -10.57 5.93 5.12
CA THR A 120 -10.47 5.44 6.50
C THR A 120 -11.70 5.77 7.35
N ASP A 121 -12.24 6.97 7.21
CA ASP A 121 -13.40 7.41 8.00
C ASP A 121 -14.69 6.72 7.54
N ASP A 122 -14.84 6.54 6.22
CA ASP A 122 -16.01 5.88 5.63
C ASP A 122 -16.05 4.39 5.91
N VAL A 123 -14.89 3.72 5.87
CA VAL A 123 -14.76 2.27 6.10
C VAL A 123 -14.66 1.93 7.58
N GLY A 124 -14.31 2.92 8.42
CA GLY A 124 -14.15 2.75 9.87
C GLY A 124 -12.90 1.98 10.28
N VAL A 125 -11.98 1.74 9.33
CA VAL A 125 -10.72 1.03 9.53
C VAL A 125 -9.62 1.73 8.71
N ARG A 126 -8.39 1.76 9.23
CA ARG A 126 -7.26 2.34 8.51
C ARG A 126 -7.15 1.79 7.09
N MET A 127 -7.20 2.67 6.11
CA MET A 127 -6.92 2.35 4.72
C MET A 127 -5.44 2.60 4.42
N VAL A 128 -4.80 1.65 3.75
CA VAL A 128 -3.42 1.69 3.28
C VAL A 128 -3.47 1.61 1.76
N TYR A 129 -2.96 2.64 1.09
CA TYR A 129 -3.03 2.74 -0.37
C TYR A 129 -1.66 2.53 -0.99
N THR A 130 -1.64 1.81 -2.12
CA THR A 130 -0.47 1.62 -2.97
C THR A 130 -0.77 2.22 -4.33
N LEU A 131 0.20 2.89 -4.93
CA LEU A 131 0.05 3.48 -6.25
C LEU A 131 0.23 2.42 -7.33
N GLY A 132 -0.80 2.26 -8.19
CA GLY A 132 -0.77 1.39 -9.37
C GLY A 132 -0.31 2.13 -10.64
N ASN A 133 -0.23 1.38 -11.76
CA ASN A 133 0.23 1.96 -13.03
C ASN A 133 -0.81 2.90 -13.67
N HIS A 134 -2.09 2.63 -13.48
CA HIS A 134 -3.18 3.49 -13.97
C HIS A 134 -3.51 4.66 -13.01
N ASP A 135 -2.90 4.70 -11.83
CA ASP A 135 -2.97 5.82 -10.90
C ASP A 135 -1.96 6.92 -11.23
N LEU A 136 -1.02 6.65 -12.16
CA LEU A 136 -0.13 7.64 -12.74
C LEU A 136 -0.85 8.41 -13.87
N ILE A 137 -1.14 9.68 -13.65
CA ILE A 137 -2.01 10.48 -14.53
C ILE A 137 -1.19 11.48 -15.35
N LYS A 138 -1.46 11.53 -16.67
CA LYS A 138 -0.79 12.44 -17.59
C LYS A 138 -1.16 13.90 -17.35
N GLY A 139 -0.22 14.80 -17.71
CA GLY A 139 -0.46 16.23 -17.78
C GLY A 139 -0.10 17.01 -16.51
N TYR A 140 0.35 16.33 -15.47
CA TYR A 140 0.80 17.00 -14.24
C TYR A 140 2.32 17.23 -14.27
N LYS A 141 2.72 18.41 -13.77
CA LYS A 141 4.11 18.84 -13.65
C LYS A 141 4.32 19.45 -12.26
N ASP A 142 5.53 19.32 -11.75
CA ASP A 142 5.91 20.03 -10.54
C ASP A 142 6.28 21.52 -10.83
N SER A 143 6.66 22.25 -9.81
CA SER A 143 7.05 23.67 -9.91
C SER A 143 8.27 23.92 -10.77
N GLN A 144 9.06 22.89 -11.06
CA GLN A 144 10.24 22.94 -11.92
C GLN A 144 9.97 22.42 -13.35
N GLY A 145 8.71 22.06 -13.65
CA GLY A 145 8.29 21.54 -14.96
C GLY A 145 8.63 20.07 -15.20
N ARG A 146 9.06 19.31 -14.18
CA ARG A 146 9.31 17.86 -14.26
C ARG A 146 7.99 17.09 -14.26
N ASP A 147 7.96 15.90 -14.83
CA ASP A 147 6.80 15.02 -14.79
C ASP A 147 6.39 14.71 -13.33
N TYR A 148 5.09 14.66 -13.10
CA TYR A 148 4.50 14.45 -11.79
C TYR A 148 3.22 13.62 -11.89
N GLY A 149 3.33 12.42 -12.47
CA GLY A 149 2.19 11.55 -12.75
C GLY A 149 1.44 11.09 -11.50
N GLU A 150 2.14 10.99 -10.37
CA GLU A 150 1.56 10.58 -9.08
C GLU A 150 0.81 11.70 -8.33
N LYS A 151 0.85 12.94 -8.82
CA LYS A 151 0.23 14.08 -8.12
C LYS A 151 -1.25 13.85 -7.74
N PRO A 152 -2.14 13.37 -8.64
CA PRO A 152 -3.54 13.13 -8.27
C PRO A 152 -3.72 12.07 -7.17
N TYR A 153 -2.85 11.07 -7.15
CA TYR A 153 -2.81 10.08 -6.07
C TYR A 153 -2.37 10.72 -4.75
N GLU A 154 -1.27 11.48 -4.76
CA GLU A 154 -0.76 12.17 -3.57
C GLU A 154 -1.75 13.20 -3.01
N ASP A 155 -2.56 13.83 -3.87
CA ASP A 155 -3.60 14.78 -3.46
C ASP A 155 -4.72 14.10 -2.65
N GLN A 156 -4.92 12.79 -2.81
CA GLN A 156 -5.97 12.02 -2.11
C GLN A 156 -5.41 11.21 -0.93
N PHE A 157 -4.24 10.60 -1.12
CA PHE A 157 -3.75 9.55 -0.21
C PHE A 157 -2.41 9.86 0.46
N GLY A 158 -1.74 10.96 0.05
CA GLY A 158 -0.42 11.32 0.58
C GLY A 158 0.73 10.55 -0.07
N PRO A 159 1.79 10.22 0.69
CA PRO A 159 3.04 9.71 0.15
C PRO A 159 2.87 8.37 -0.58
N VAL A 160 3.58 8.21 -1.70
CA VAL A 160 3.53 7.00 -2.54
C VAL A 160 4.37 5.84 -1.99
N TRP A 161 5.26 6.11 -1.05
CA TRP A 161 5.98 5.09 -0.28
C TRP A 161 6.10 5.49 1.19
N TYR A 162 5.93 4.52 2.06
CA TYR A 162 6.02 4.65 3.50
C TYR A 162 6.01 3.27 4.17
N SER A 163 6.32 3.22 5.45
CA SER A 163 6.22 1.98 6.23
C SER A 163 5.56 2.20 7.60
N PHE A 164 5.17 1.10 8.22
CA PHE A 164 4.59 1.08 9.55
C PHE A 164 4.74 -0.31 10.18
N ASN A 165 4.58 -0.40 11.50
CA ASN A 165 4.75 -1.65 12.22
C ASN A 165 3.48 -2.01 13.00
N ILE A 166 3.05 -3.27 12.89
CA ILE A 166 1.96 -3.84 13.69
C ILE A 166 2.39 -5.21 14.18
N LYS A 167 2.27 -5.46 15.48
CA LYS A 167 2.59 -6.75 16.14
C LYS A 167 3.96 -7.33 15.77
N GLY A 168 4.97 -6.46 15.66
CA GLY A 168 6.33 -6.89 15.34
C GLY A 168 6.58 -7.20 13.86
N VAL A 169 5.59 -7.05 13.00
CA VAL A 169 5.74 -7.12 11.54
C VAL A 169 5.92 -5.73 10.98
N HIS A 170 6.89 -5.57 10.11
CA HIS A 170 7.14 -4.34 9.34
C HIS A 170 6.42 -4.41 8.00
N TYR A 171 5.57 -3.44 7.74
CA TYR A 171 4.81 -3.32 6.49
C TYR A 171 5.38 -2.18 5.66
N MET A 172 5.79 -2.50 4.45
CA MET A 172 6.39 -1.55 3.51
C MET A 172 5.45 -1.35 2.32
N VAL A 173 5.06 -0.11 2.05
CA VAL A 173 4.26 0.29 0.88
C VAL A 173 5.20 0.90 -0.16
N THR A 174 5.17 0.37 -1.37
CA THR A 174 6.03 0.78 -2.48
C THR A 174 5.21 1.06 -3.73
N PRO A 175 5.57 2.08 -4.55
CA PRO A 175 4.81 2.45 -5.74
C PRO A 175 5.17 1.60 -6.95
N MET A 176 4.30 1.60 -7.97
CA MET A 176 4.70 1.21 -9.33
C MET A 176 5.75 2.18 -9.87
N LEU A 177 6.73 1.63 -10.60
CA LEU A 177 7.85 2.40 -11.17
C LEU A 177 7.54 2.97 -12.55
N ILE A 178 6.55 2.40 -13.23
CA ILE A 178 6.11 2.77 -14.58
C ILE A 178 4.58 2.68 -14.65
N GLY A 179 3.97 3.45 -15.54
CA GLY A 179 2.52 3.41 -15.74
C GLY A 179 2.08 4.30 -16.90
N ASP A 180 0.84 4.75 -16.85
CA ASP A 180 0.21 5.57 -17.91
C ASP A 180 0.87 6.94 -18.05
N ALA A 181 1.53 7.43 -16.99
CA ALA A 181 2.34 8.63 -17.02
C ALA A 181 3.70 8.40 -16.34
N THR A 182 4.63 9.32 -16.59
CA THR A 182 5.93 9.31 -15.95
C THR A 182 5.81 9.83 -14.52
N PRO A 183 6.27 9.08 -13.51
CA PRO A 183 6.38 9.59 -12.16
C PRO A 183 7.54 10.56 -12.02
N SER A 184 7.55 11.33 -10.94
CA SER A 184 8.64 12.25 -10.62
C SER A 184 9.83 11.57 -9.93
N TYR A 185 9.67 10.33 -9.54
CA TYR A 185 10.69 9.49 -8.89
C TYR A 185 11.27 8.48 -9.89
N THR A 186 12.43 7.97 -9.55
CA THR A 186 13.15 6.95 -10.32
C THR A 186 13.16 5.61 -9.57
N PRO A 187 13.44 4.49 -10.25
CA PRO A 187 13.70 3.21 -9.56
C PRO A 187 14.79 3.33 -8.49
N ASP A 188 15.84 4.12 -8.75
CA ASP A 188 16.93 4.35 -7.79
C ASP A 188 16.44 5.04 -6.51
N ASP A 189 15.52 6.00 -6.62
CA ASP A 189 14.93 6.66 -5.45
C ASP A 189 14.19 5.66 -4.56
N VAL A 190 13.33 4.84 -5.18
CA VAL A 190 12.53 3.82 -4.48
C VAL A 190 13.42 2.77 -3.83
N TYR A 191 14.42 2.24 -4.55
CA TYR A 191 15.31 1.20 -4.03
C TYR A 191 16.23 1.73 -2.93
N ASN A 192 16.69 2.98 -3.04
CA ASN A 192 17.45 3.65 -1.96
C ASN A 192 16.59 3.85 -0.71
N TRP A 193 15.33 4.26 -0.88
CA TRP A 193 14.41 4.37 0.26
C TRP A 193 14.15 3.00 0.88
N MET A 194 13.83 1.97 0.08
CA MET A 194 13.59 0.61 0.58
C MET A 194 14.78 0.09 1.39
N ARG A 195 16.02 0.29 0.90
CA ARG A 195 17.24 -0.10 1.62
C ARG A 195 17.34 0.59 2.97
N LYS A 196 17.21 1.93 2.99
CA LYS A 196 17.29 2.71 4.24
C LYS A 196 16.21 2.30 5.24
N ASP A 197 15.02 2.02 4.76
CA ASP A 197 13.90 1.59 5.59
C ASP A 197 14.19 0.21 6.22
N LEU A 198 14.59 -0.77 5.41
CA LEU A 198 14.98 -2.10 5.88
C LEU A 198 16.19 -2.08 6.83
N GLU A 199 17.16 -1.21 6.61
CA GLU A 199 18.32 -1.01 7.51
C GLU A 199 17.93 -0.27 8.81
N SER A 200 16.78 0.39 8.85
CA SER A 200 16.31 1.14 10.03
C SER A 200 15.66 0.25 11.09
N ILE A 201 15.19 -0.93 10.72
CA ILE A 201 14.51 -1.90 11.59
C ILE A 201 15.51 -2.92 12.18
N PRO A 202 15.20 -3.58 13.30
CA PRO A 202 16.03 -4.65 13.84
C PRO A 202 16.24 -5.80 12.85
N GLU A 203 17.42 -6.37 12.83
CA GLU A 203 17.73 -7.57 12.04
C GLU A 203 16.74 -8.71 12.38
N GLY A 204 16.30 -9.44 11.34
CA GLY A 204 15.34 -10.53 11.48
C GLY A 204 13.89 -10.10 11.66
N THR A 205 13.59 -8.80 11.66
CA THR A 205 12.20 -8.33 11.67
C THR A 205 11.44 -8.87 10.45
N PRO A 206 10.30 -9.55 10.62
CA PRO A 206 9.49 -10.01 9.49
C PRO A 206 8.90 -8.83 8.73
N VAL A 207 9.02 -8.87 7.40
CA VAL A 207 8.61 -7.80 6.49
C VAL A 207 7.54 -8.29 5.52
N VAL A 208 6.49 -7.49 5.36
CA VAL A 208 5.49 -7.64 4.29
C VAL A 208 5.58 -6.42 3.36
N ILE A 209 5.76 -6.68 2.07
CA ILE A 209 5.82 -5.63 1.05
C ILE A 209 4.50 -5.56 0.30
N PHE A 210 3.94 -4.37 0.21
CA PHE A 210 2.83 -4.04 -0.67
C PHE A 210 3.33 -3.27 -1.89
N ASN A 211 2.96 -3.75 -3.06
CA ASN A 211 3.15 -3.04 -4.33
C ASN A 211 1.94 -3.35 -5.23
N HIS A 212 1.75 -2.62 -6.30
CA HIS A 212 0.72 -2.99 -7.26
C HIS A 212 1.15 -4.14 -8.16
N GLY A 213 2.40 -4.16 -8.62
CA GLY A 213 3.00 -5.23 -9.40
C GLY A 213 4.20 -5.85 -8.70
N VAL A 214 4.96 -6.69 -9.37
CA VAL A 214 6.19 -7.23 -8.83
C VAL A 214 7.39 -6.43 -9.31
N LEU A 215 8.13 -5.87 -8.38
CA LEU A 215 9.40 -5.21 -8.66
C LEU A 215 10.49 -6.27 -8.90
N GLY A 216 11.24 -6.13 -9.98
CA GLY A 216 12.38 -6.99 -10.27
C GLY A 216 12.04 -8.45 -10.59
N ASN A 217 12.92 -9.36 -10.19
CA ASN A 217 12.80 -10.78 -10.46
C ASN A 217 11.90 -11.48 -9.43
N THR A 218 10.80 -12.07 -9.89
CA THR A 218 9.82 -12.75 -9.03
C THR A 218 10.37 -13.96 -8.27
N GLU A 219 11.37 -14.65 -8.82
CA GLU A 219 11.96 -15.86 -8.18
C GLU A 219 12.83 -15.52 -6.98
N HIS A 220 13.56 -14.39 -7.04
CA HIS A 220 14.57 -14.05 -6.04
C HIS A 220 14.39 -12.66 -5.43
N LEU A 221 13.47 -11.84 -5.97
CA LEU A 221 13.24 -10.46 -5.54
C LEU A 221 14.54 -9.63 -5.50
N VAL A 222 15.33 -9.74 -6.55
CA VAL A 222 16.52 -8.90 -6.74
C VAL A 222 16.13 -7.71 -7.61
N LEU A 223 16.23 -6.52 -7.04
CA LEU A 223 15.89 -5.26 -7.67
C LEU A 223 17.16 -4.61 -8.23
N LYS A 224 17.17 -4.28 -9.52
CA LYS A 224 18.35 -3.76 -10.21
C LYS A 224 18.05 -2.53 -11.04
N THR A 225 18.99 -1.60 -11.00
CA THR A 225 19.15 -0.52 -11.97
C THR A 225 20.56 -0.58 -12.53
N ASP A 226 20.92 0.37 -13.37
CA ASP A 226 22.29 0.49 -13.87
C ASP A 226 23.29 0.91 -12.76
N THR A 227 22.81 1.51 -11.70
CA THR A 227 23.62 2.11 -10.63
C THR A 227 23.64 1.32 -9.34
N GLN A 228 22.63 0.45 -9.10
CA GLN A 228 22.53 -0.29 -7.85
C GLN A 228 21.80 -1.63 -7.96
N THR A 229 22.00 -2.44 -6.94
CA THR A 229 21.27 -3.69 -6.71
C THR A 229 20.78 -3.71 -5.26
N LEU A 230 19.50 -4.01 -5.06
CA LEU A 230 18.92 -4.34 -3.76
C LEU A 230 18.45 -5.79 -3.81
N ASP A 231 19.11 -6.65 -3.06
CA ASP A 231 18.76 -8.07 -2.92
C ASP A 231 17.89 -8.23 -1.67
N LEU A 232 16.60 -8.47 -1.87
CA LEU A 232 15.66 -8.62 -0.77
C LEU A 232 15.80 -9.95 -0.02
N SER A 233 16.61 -10.91 -0.54
CA SER A 233 16.94 -12.13 0.19
C SER A 233 17.85 -11.91 1.41
N GLU A 234 18.49 -10.76 1.50
CA GLU A 234 19.29 -10.34 2.65
C GLU A 234 18.42 -9.94 3.87
N TYR A 235 17.09 -9.81 3.67
CA TYR A 235 16.13 -9.39 4.69
C TYR A 235 15.08 -10.48 4.92
N HIS A 236 14.43 -10.46 6.06
CA HIS A 236 13.39 -11.43 6.41
C HIS A 236 12.04 -11.07 5.80
N ILE A 237 11.93 -11.14 4.46
CA ILE A 237 10.66 -10.89 3.76
C ILE A 237 9.77 -12.12 3.86
N ILE A 238 8.62 -12.01 4.52
CA ILE A 238 7.66 -13.11 4.69
C ILE A 238 6.51 -13.09 3.67
N GLY A 239 6.26 -11.92 3.04
CA GLY A 239 5.21 -11.77 2.05
C GLY A 239 5.44 -10.60 1.11
N TYR A 240 5.09 -10.80 -0.16
CA TYR A 240 5.01 -9.79 -1.20
C TYR A 240 3.60 -9.84 -1.79
N ILE A 241 2.80 -8.80 -1.52
CA ILE A 241 1.37 -8.76 -1.77
C ILE A 241 1.08 -7.72 -2.84
N TYR A 242 0.38 -8.11 -3.90
CA TYR A 242 0.19 -7.28 -5.09
C TYR A 242 -1.12 -7.54 -5.80
N GLY A 243 -1.41 -6.79 -6.87
CA GLY A 243 -2.53 -6.90 -7.79
C GLY A 243 -2.08 -6.99 -9.24
N HIS A 244 -2.54 -6.06 -10.10
CA HIS A 244 -2.07 -5.83 -11.47
C HIS A 244 -2.41 -6.93 -12.50
N ASN A 245 -2.22 -8.19 -12.15
CA ASN A 245 -2.41 -9.30 -13.07
C ASN A 245 -3.88 -9.68 -13.26
N HIS A 246 -4.79 -9.15 -12.44
CA HIS A 246 -6.22 -9.48 -12.42
C HIS A 246 -6.49 -10.98 -12.30
N VAL A 247 -5.70 -11.69 -11.50
CA VAL A 247 -5.84 -13.12 -11.19
C VAL A 247 -5.47 -13.39 -9.73
N ASN A 248 -5.98 -14.49 -9.19
CA ASN A 248 -5.59 -14.90 -7.85
C ASN A 248 -4.40 -15.85 -7.90
N TYR A 249 -3.22 -15.37 -7.45
CA TYR A 249 -2.03 -16.18 -7.28
C TYR A 249 -1.62 -16.31 -5.83
N HIS A 250 -1.13 -17.48 -5.47
CA HIS A 250 -0.41 -17.69 -4.23
C HIS A 250 0.65 -18.79 -4.44
N TYR A 251 1.89 -18.41 -4.37
CA TYR A 251 3.01 -19.33 -4.44
C TYR A 251 4.16 -18.84 -3.54
N VAL A 252 5.10 -19.74 -3.25
CA VAL A 252 6.31 -19.39 -2.50
C VAL A 252 7.47 -19.36 -3.50
N ASN A 253 8.20 -18.25 -3.52
CA ASN A 253 9.35 -18.09 -4.41
C ASN A 253 10.58 -18.85 -3.89
N LYS A 254 11.71 -18.78 -4.60
CA LYS A 254 12.94 -19.50 -4.24
C LYS A 254 13.59 -19.03 -2.94
N ASN A 255 13.26 -17.81 -2.48
CA ASN A 255 13.76 -17.27 -1.21
C ASN A 255 12.80 -17.54 -0.04
N GLY A 256 11.75 -18.32 -0.24
CA GLY A 256 10.77 -18.63 0.80
C GLY A 256 9.69 -17.54 1.00
N VAL A 257 9.68 -16.50 0.18
CA VAL A 257 8.70 -15.40 0.26
C VAL A 257 7.36 -15.82 -0.33
N GLN A 258 6.29 -15.59 0.40
CA GLN A 258 4.93 -15.79 -0.13
C GLN A 258 4.60 -14.66 -1.13
N MET A 259 4.41 -15.03 -2.39
CA MET A 259 4.01 -14.14 -3.49
C MET A 259 2.51 -14.24 -3.69
N ILE A 260 1.76 -13.16 -3.40
CA ILE A 260 0.30 -13.21 -3.33
C ILE A 260 -0.29 -12.10 -4.15
N CYS A 261 -1.01 -12.48 -5.21
CA CYS A 261 -1.79 -11.58 -6.05
C CYS A 261 -3.28 -11.79 -5.78
N THR A 262 -4.04 -10.69 -5.67
CA THR A 262 -5.48 -10.73 -5.47
C THR A 262 -6.17 -9.86 -6.52
N ILE A 263 -7.32 -10.34 -6.98
CA ILE A 263 -8.13 -9.66 -7.99
C ILE A 263 -9.02 -8.57 -7.40
N ALA A 264 -9.75 -7.91 -8.30
CA ALA A 264 -10.72 -6.88 -7.95
C ALA A 264 -11.92 -7.44 -7.16
N PRO A 265 -12.38 -6.73 -6.12
CA PRO A 265 -13.53 -7.15 -5.32
C PRO A 265 -14.87 -6.94 -6.03
N ASN A 266 -14.92 -6.18 -7.11
CA ASN A 266 -16.12 -5.75 -7.82
C ASN A 266 -16.37 -6.47 -9.15
N LYS A 267 -15.32 -6.92 -9.85
CA LYS A 267 -15.45 -7.43 -11.23
C LYS A 267 -14.78 -8.79 -11.48
N GLY A 268 -14.09 -9.33 -10.48
CA GLY A 268 -13.43 -10.64 -10.63
C GLY A 268 -12.15 -10.57 -11.47
N GLY A 269 -11.66 -11.74 -11.86
CA GLY A 269 -10.39 -11.92 -12.55
C GLY A 269 -10.48 -12.19 -14.04
N ASN A 270 -9.38 -11.97 -14.75
CA ASN A 270 -9.21 -12.34 -16.17
C ASN A 270 -9.27 -13.86 -16.41
N ASP A 271 -9.03 -14.64 -15.37
CA ASP A 271 -9.13 -16.09 -15.34
C ASP A 271 -10.56 -16.60 -15.05
N HIS A 272 -11.55 -15.70 -15.08
CA HIS A 272 -12.94 -15.94 -14.72
C HIS A 272 -13.17 -16.31 -13.26
N SER A 273 -12.20 -16.09 -12.38
CA SER A 273 -12.42 -16.21 -10.92
C SER A 273 -13.40 -15.14 -10.43
N PRO A 274 -14.27 -15.47 -9.47
CA PRO A 274 -15.25 -14.53 -8.92
C PRO A 274 -14.56 -13.37 -8.20
N SER A 275 -15.24 -12.23 -8.12
CA SER A 275 -14.86 -11.07 -7.27
C SER A 275 -14.46 -11.51 -5.89
N SER A 276 -13.36 -10.99 -5.37
CA SER A 276 -12.85 -11.41 -4.08
C SER A 276 -11.94 -10.36 -3.44
N TRP A 277 -11.76 -10.50 -2.14
CA TRP A 277 -10.67 -9.91 -1.38
C TRP A 277 -9.97 -11.01 -0.58
N ARG A 278 -8.84 -10.71 0.01
CA ARG A 278 -8.08 -11.67 0.80
C ARG A 278 -7.91 -11.17 2.22
N LEU A 279 -8.27 -12.03 3.19
CA LEU A 279 -8.00 -11.80 4.60
C LEU A 279 -6.65 -12.43 4.96
N PHE A 280 -5.80 -11.64 5.59
CA PHE A 280 -4.50 -12.06 6.09
C PHE A 280 -4.46 -12.08 7.61
N THR A 281 -3.61 -12.95 8.13
CA THR A 281 -3.15 -12.89 9.53
C THR A 281 -1.63 -12.96 9.52
N ALA A 282 -0.99 -11.92 10.08
CA ALA A 282 0.43 -11.85 10.31
C ALA A 282 0.71 -11.92 11.81
N ASP A 283 1.39 -12.97 12.25
CA ASP A 283 1.74 -13.21 13.65
C ASP A 283 3.21 -13.62 13.72
N GLY A 284 4.07 -12.66 14.09
CA GLY A 284 5.51 -12.84 14.06
C GLY A 284 5.98 -13.25 12.65
N GLU A 285 6.65 -14.38 12.54
CA GLU A 285 7.21 -14.90 11.28
C GLU A 285 6.17 -15.54 10.34
N LYS A 286 4.94 -15.69 10.80
CA LYS A 286 3.92 -16.43 10.06
C LYS A 286 2.92 -15.48 9.38
N LEU A 287 2.83 -15.62 8.07
CA LEU A 287 1.80 -14.98 7.25
C LEU A 287 0.85 -16.06 6.73
N THR A 288 -0.43 -15.96 7.07
CA THR A 288 -1.50 -16.84 6.53
C THR A 288 -2.54 -15.99 5.83
N ASN A 289 -3.28 -16.59 4.92
CA ASN A 289 -4.31 -15.87 4.19
C ASN A 289 -5.49 -16.77 3.80
N GLU A 290 -6.66 -16.15 3.65
CA GLU A 290 -7.89 -16.75 3.17
C GLU A 290 -8.50 -15.89 2.07
N LEU A 291 -8.93 -16.52 0.98
CA LEU A 291 -9.63 -15.86 -0.11
C LEU A 291 -11.13 -15.81 0.20
N HIS A 292 -11.68 -14.60 0.24
CA HIS A 292 -13.10 -14.35 0.45
C HIS A 292 -13.74 -13.90 -0.85
N TYR A 293 -14.69 -14.67 -1.36
CA TYR A 293 -15.44 -14.30 -2.55
C TYR A 293 -16.55 -13.33 -2.19
N TYR A 294 -16.64 -12.26 -2.95
CA TYR A 294 -17.77 -11.35 -2.87
C TYR A 294 -19.00 -12.00 -3.52
N PRO A 295 -20.19 -11.93 -2.92
CA PRO A 295 -21.39 -12.50 -3.51
C PRO A 295 -21.65 -11.88 -4.89
N ILE A 296 -21.88 -12.72 -5.92
CA ILE A 296 -22.26 -12.26 -7.25
C ILE A 296 -23.52 -11.41 -7.11
N PRO A 297 -23.58 -10.18 -7.66
CA PRO A 297 -24.77 -9.37 -7.63
C PRO A 297 -25.98 -10.16 -8.13
N LYS A 298 -27.14 -10.02 -7.50
CA LYS A 298 -28.36 -10.73 -7.88
C LYS A 298 -28.70 -10.67 -9.37
N GLN A 299 -28.32 -9.58 -10.05
CA GLN A 299 -28.47 -9.38 -11.49
C GLN A 299 -27.63 -10.37 -12.33
N MET A 300 -26.42 -10.72 -11.91
CA MET A 300 -25.59 -11.71 -12.59
C MET A 300 -26.07 -13.13 -12.30
N ALA A 301 -26.55 -13.41 -11.10
CA ALA A 301 -27.15 -14.69 -10.76
C ALA A 301 -28.44 -14.99 -11.56
N ALA A 302 -29.19 -13.94 -11.93
CA ALA A 302 -30.42 -14.07 -12.72
C ALA A 302 -30.18 -14.32 -14.23
N THR A 303 -28.98 -14.06 -14.74
CA THR A 303 -28.62 -14.25 -16.16
C THR A 303 -27.85 -15.53 -16.43
N GLY A 304 -27.48 -16.26 -15.41
CA GLY A 304 -26.84 -17.57 -15.52
C GLY A 304 -27.83 -18.62 -16.05
N ARG A 305 -27.81 -18.90 -17.37
CA ARG A 305 -28.46 -20.06 -17.93
C ARG A 305 -27.65 -21.30 -17.59
N VAL A 306 -28.18 -22.14 -16.73
CA VAL A 306 -27.73 -23.53 -16.65
C VAL A 306 -28.18 -24.20 -17.94
N VAL A 307 -27.28 -24.32 -18.89
CA VAL A 307 -27.48 -25.19 -20.06
C VAL A 307 -27.07 -26.58 -19.59
N GLY A 308 -28.06 -27.30 -19.03
CA GLY A 308 -27.92 -28.73 -18.83
C GLY A 308 -27.90 -29.39 -20.21
N GLY A 309 -26.81 -30.11 -20.50
CA GLY A 309 -26.74 -31.07 -21.56
C GLY A 309 -27.33 -32.40 -21.11
#